data_a6e342a939b1a55149dd49867d48e022
#
_entry.id   a6e342a939b1a55149dd49867d48e022
#
_cell.length_a   1.000
_cell.length_b   1.000
_cell.length_c   1.000
_cell.angle_alpha   90.00
_cell.angle_beta   90.00
_cell.angle_gamma   90.00
#
_symmetry.space_group_name_H-M   'P 1'
#
loop_
_entity.id
_entity.type
_entity.pdbx_description
1 polymer ?
#
loop_
_entity_poly.entity_id
_entity_poly.type
_entity_poly.pdbx_seq_one_letter_code
_entity_poly.pdbx_strand_id
1 'polypeptide(L)'
;MSRVLVIDDEAPIRLLCRVNLEAEGMTVLEARDGASGLEVARRERPDVILLDVMMPRLDGWRVAEELLEDPGTRDIPVVFLTARADLRDRARGMDLGGIDYITKPFNPVELAPVVRDLLDRIEQGDRDELRREKLADLRAVMNGE
;
A
#
# COMPACT_ATOMS: atom_id res chain seq x y z
N MET A 1 -16.93 -5.35 -6.46
CA MET A 1 -16.42 -3.98 -6.23
C MET A 1 -15.23 -4.05 -5.30
N SER A 2 -14.12 -3.48 -5.71
CA SER A 2 -12.89 -3.52 -4.90
C SER A 2 -12.95 -2.58 -3.70
N ARG A 3 -12.49 -3.05 -2.56
CA ARG A 3 -12.46 -2.30 -1.30
C ARG A 3 -11.01 -1.96 -0.98
N VAL A 4 -10.73 -0.67 -0.82
CA VAL A 4 -9.38 -0.14 -0.58
C VAL A 4 -9.34 0.52 0.78
N LEU A 5 -8.40 0.11 1.63
CA LEU A 5 -8.15 0.78 2.91
C LEU A 5 -6.96 1.74 2.73
N VAL A 6 -7.17 3.00 3.03
CA VAL A 6 -6.11 4.03 3.00
C VAL A 6 -5.73 4.36 4.44
N ILE A 7 -4.49 4.09 4.81
CA ILE A 7 -3.94 4.41 6.13
C ILE A 7 -2.91 5.51 5.97
N ASP A 8 -3.26 6.73 6.34
CA ASP A 8 -2.41 7.91 6.21
C ASP A 8 -2.85 8.94 7.26
N ASP A 9 -1.90 9.56 7.94
CA ASP A 9 -2.21 10.55 8.97
C ASP A 9 -2.62 11.91 8.40
N GLU A 10 -2.37 12.15 7.12
CA GLU A 10 -2.72 13.40 6.45
C GLU A 10 -4.11 13.34 5.84
N ALA A 11 -5.05 14.08 6.41
CA ALA A 11 -6.44 14.11 5.90
C ALA A 11 -6.54 14.52 4.42
N PRO A 12 -5.77 15.50 3.92
CA PRO A 12 -5.82 15.84 2.49
C PRO A 12 -5.41 14.68 1.58
N ILE A 13 -4.45 13.85 1.98
CA ILE A 13 -4.04 12.68 1.20
C ILE A 13 -5.15 11.64 1.18
N ARG A 14 -5.77 11.36 2.34
CA ARG A 14 -6.90 10.44 2.39
C ARG A 14 -8.05 10.90 1.49
N LEU A 15 -8.33 12.20 1.50
CA LEU A 15 -9.39 12.77 0.65
C LEU A 15 -9.08 12.60 -0.84
N LEU A 16 -7.85 12.90 -1.26
CA LEU A 16 -7.42 12.73 -2.64
C LEU A 16 -7.56 11.26 -3.09
N CYS A 17 -7.14 10.34 -2.26
CA CYS A 17 -7.28 8.91 -2.53
C CYS A 17 -8.76 8.53 -2.67
N ARG A 18 -9.59 8.94 -1.71
CA ARG A 18 -11.02 8.62 -1.71
C ARG A 18 -11.70 9.13 -2.98
N VAL A 19 -11.54 10.42 -3.30
CA VAL A 19 -12.20 11.02 -4.45
C VAL A 19 -11.84 10.28 -5.75
N ASN A 20 -10.57 10.01 -5.94
CA ASN A 20 -10.11 9.38 -7.18
C ASN A 20 -10.46 7.89 -7.28
N LEU A 21 -10.37 7.17 -6.17
CA LEU A 21 -10.72 5.75 -6.16
C LEU A 21 -12.23 5.52 -6.26
N GLU A 22 -13.01 6.31 -5.54
CA GLU A 22 -14.47 6.22 -5.61
C GLU A 22 -15.02 6.61 -6.99
N ALA A 23 -14.39 7.58 -7.65
CA ALA A 23 -14.76 7.96 -9.02
C ALA A 23 -14.63 6.79 -10.01
N GLU A 24 -13.77 5.82 -9.69
CA GLU A 24 -13.56 4.62 -10.52
C GLU A 24 -14.32 3.39 -10.00
N GLY A 25 -15.26 3.60 -9.11
CA GLY A 25 -16.15 2.55 -8.63
C GLY A 25 -15.61 1.71 -7.47
N MET A 26 -14.51 2.12 -6.86
CA MET A 26 -13.97 1.43 -5.69
C MET A 26 -14.61 1.93 -4.41
N THR A 27 -14.70 1.07 -3.40
CA THR A 27 -15.12 1.45 -2.05
C THR A 27 -13.89 1.78 -1.24
N VAL A 28 -13.86 2.95 -0.59
CA VAL A 28 -12.69 3.40 0.18
C VAL A 28 -13.00 3.42 1.67
N LEU A 29 -12.15 2.76 2.44
CA LEU A 29 -12.12 2.81 3.89
C LEU A 29 -10.92 3.66 4.28
N GLU A 30 -11.02 4.41 5.37
CA GLU A 30 -9.94 5.28 5.83
C GLU A 30 -9.55 5.00 7.26
N ALA A 31 -8.26 5.15 7.54
CA ALA A 31 -7.73 5.16 8.90
C ALA A 31 -6.66 6.25 8.98
N ARG A 32 -6.64 6.98 10.09
CA ARG A 32 -5.74 8.13 10.28
C ARG A 32 -4.43 7.79 10.99
N ASP A 33 -4.30 6.57 11.49
CA ASP A 33 -3.09 6.13 12.18
C ASP A 33 -2.94 4.61 12.07
N GLY A 34 -1.79 4.11 12.53
CA GLY A 34 -1.48 2.70 12.41
C GLY A 34 -2.40 1.80 13.24
N ALA A 35 -2.74 2.22 14.45
CA ALA A 35 -3.58 1.42 15.34
C ALA A 35 -4.99 1.25 14.78
N SER A 36 -5.61 2.35 14.33
CA SER A 36 -6.94 2.28 13.71
C SER A 36 -6.89 1.55 12.37
N GLY A 37 -5.78 1.69 11.63
CA GLY A 37 -5.58 0.96 10.38
C GLY A 37 -5.58 -0.54 10.56
N LEU A 38 -4.88 -1.03 11.58
CA LEU A 38 -4.86 -2.45 11.92
C LEU A 38 -6.25 -2.96 12.31
N GLU A 39 -6.97 -2.19 13.11
CA GLU A 39 -8.32 -2.55 13.53
C GLU A 39 -9.27 -2.66 12.33
N VAL A 40 -9.25 -1.68 11.43
CA VAL A 40 -10.08 -1.69 10.23
C VAL A 40 -9.71 -2.85 9.33
N ALA A 41 -8.43 -3.11 9.13
CA ALA A 41 -7.96 -4.21 8.30
C ALA A 41 -8.47 -5.57 8.81
N ARG A 42 -8.39 -5.78 10.10
CA ARG A 42 -8.87 -7.02 10.74
C ARG A 42 -10.37 -7.21 10.64
N ARG A 43 -11.12 -6.12 10.83
CA ARG A 43 -12.58 -6.15 10.83
C ARG A 43 -13.14 -6.23 9.41
N GLU A 44 -12.62 -5.42 8.50
CA GLU A 44 -13.20 -5.22 7.18
C GLU A 44 -12.56 -6.07 6.07
N ARG A 45 -11.35 -6.53 6.27
CA ARG A 45 -10.59 -7.33 5.29
C ARG A 45 -10.64 -6.74 3.89
N PRO A 46 -10.05 -5.56 3.66
CA PRO A 46 -10.06 -4.93 2.34
C PRO A 46 -9.30 -5.76 1.30
N ASP A 47 -9.53 -5.48 0.05
CA ASP A 47 -8.84 -6.14 -1.06
C ASP A 47 -7.40 -5.67 -1.21
N VAL A 48 -7.12 -4.43 -0.81
CA VAL A 48 -5.78 -3.83 -0.84
C VAL A 48 -5.67 -2.75 0.24
N ILE A 49 -4.47 -2.55 0.75
CA ILE A 49 -4.15 -1.50 1.73
C ILE A 49 -3.12 -0.55 1.12
N LEU A 50 -3.45 0.74 1.08
CA LEU A 50 -2.50 1.81 0.79
C LEU A 50 -2.00 2.33 2.14
N LEU A 51 -0.72 2.21 2.41
CA LEU A 51 -0.15 2.40 3.75
C LEU A 51 0.97 3.43 3.72
N ASP A 52 0.75 4.56 4.40
CA ASP A 52 1.78 5.58 4.59
C ASP A 52 2.88 5.06 5.51
N VAL A 53 4.12 5.23 5.10
CA VAL A 53 5.28 4.81 5.87
C VAL A 53 5.54 5.76 7.04
N MET A 54 5.43 7.06 6.79
CA MET A 54 5.82 8.10 7.76
C MET A 54 4.62 8.58 8.58
N MET A 55 4.28 7.84 9.62
CA MET A 55 3.22 8.21 10.56
C MET A 55 3.79 8.30 11.98
N PRO A 56 3.23 9.18 12.84
CA PRO A 56 3.64 9.25 14.24
C PRO A 56 3.22 8.00 15.01
N ARG A 57 3.95 7.69 16.07
CA ARG A 57 3.72 6.56 16.99
C ARG A 57 3.98 5.20 16.31
N LEU A 58 2.99 4.64 15.64
CA LEU A 58 3.10 3.37 14.95
C LEU A 58 3.29 3.64 13.47
N ASP A 59 4.54 3.56 12.98
CA ASP A 59 4.85 3.83 11.58
C ASP A 59 4.37 2.71 10.64
N GLY A 60 4.42 2.99 9.34
CA GLY A 60 3.92 2.06 8.34
C GLY A 60 4.66 0.72 8.30
N TRP A 61 5.96 0.72 8.61
CA TRP A 61 6.72 -0.53 8.65
C TRP A 61 6.21 -1.45 9.74
N ARG A 62 5.94 -0.90 10.92
CA ARG A 62 5.40 -1.68 12.04
C ARG A 62 4.00 -2.19 11.75
N VAL A 63 3.17 -1.37 11.12
CA VAL A 63 1.82 -1.80 10.69
C VAL A 63 1.94 -2.99 9.73
N ALA A 64 2.84 -2.91 8.76
CA ALA A 64 3.06 -4.00 7.79
C ALA A 64 3.51 -5.28 8.49
N GLU A 65 4.43 -5.18 9.46
CA GLU A 65 4.86 -6.34 10.24
C GLU A 65 3.69 -7.00 10.96
N GLU A 66 2.85 -6.23 11.62
CA GLU A 66 1.70 -6.76 12.35
C GLU A 66 0.64 -7.36 11.42
N LEU A 67 0.43 -6.76 10.25
CA LEU A 67 -0.47 -7.34 9.24
C LEU A 67 0.04 -8.70 8.75
N LEU A 68 1.35 -8.82 8.55
CA LEU A 68 1.98 -10.05 8.08
C LEU A 68 1.95 -11.16 9.12
N GLU A 69 2.05 -10.82 10.40
CA GLU A 69 2.02 -11.76 11.51
C GLU A 69 0.63 -12.31 11.81
N ASP A 70 -0.42 -11.58 11.41
CA ASP A 70 -1.81 -11.97 11.67
C ASP A 70 -2.35 -12.84 10.53
N PRO A 71 -2.75 -14.10 10.79
CA PRO A 71 -3.30 -14.96 9.76
C PRO A 71 -4.53 -14.38 9.04
N GLY A 72 -5.29 -13.50 9.69
CA GLY A 72 -6.47 -12.87 9.12
C GLY A 72 -6.16 -11.76 8.12
N THR A 73 -4.95 -11.21 8.13
CA THR A 73 -4.58 -10.06 7.31
C THR A 73 -3.34 -10.27 6.44
N ARG A 74 -2.55 -11.30 6.71
CA ARG A 74 -1.26 -11.49 6.04
C ARG A 74 -1.34 -11.62 4.52
N ASP A 75 -2.47 -12.03 3.98
CA ASP A 75 -2.64 -12.19 2.54
C ASP A 75 -3.20 -10.94 1.85
N ILE A 76 -3.53 -9.89 2.61
CA ILE A 76 -4.00 -8.64 2.04
C ILE A 76 -2.80 -7.91 1.42
N PRO A 77 -2.85 -7.58 0.12
CA PRO A 77 -1.75 -6.89 -0.52
C PRO A 77 -1.58 -5.47 0.03
N VAL A 78 -0.33 -5.08 0.26
CA VAL A 78 0.02 -3.77 0.80
C VAL A 78 0.81 -2.98 -0.24
N VAL A 79 0.36 -1.75 -0.51
CA VAL A 79 1.06 -0.79 -1.35
C VAL A 79 1.52 0.34 -0.46
N PHE A 80 2.84 0.56 -0.37
CA PHE A 80 3.38 1.61 0.48
C PHE A 80 3.29 2.97 -0.18
N LEU A 81 2.86 3.98 0.59
CA LEU A 81 2.94 5.38 0.22
C LEU A 81 4.18 5.94 0.90
N THR A 82 5.18 6.32 0.14
CA THR A 82 6.47 6.69 0.71
C THR A 82 7.08 7.92 0.03
N ALA A 83 7.88 8.68 0.78
CA ALA A 83 8.64 9.77 0.20
C ALA A 83 9.70 9.22 -0.77
N ARG A 84 9.99 10.00 -1.80
CA ARG A 84 10.86 9.62 -2.90
C ARG A 84 12.30 9.26 -2.48
N ALA A 85 12.73 9.71 -1.32
CA ALA A 85 14.15 9.74 -0.97
C ALA A 85 14.73 8.42 -0.45
N ASP A 86 13.93 7.44 -0.03
CA ASP A 86 14.49 6.30 0.68
C ASP A 86 14.25 4.96 -0.02
N LEU A 87 15.20 4.58 -0.86
CA LEU A 87 15.17 3.33 -1.62
C LEU A 87 15.34 2.11 -0.72
N ARG A 88 16.10 2.25 0.39
CA ARG A 88 16.31 1.14 1.34
C ARG A 88 15.01 0.81 2.05
N ASP A 89 14.25 1.83 2.44
CA ASP A 89 12.97 1.64 3.09
C ASP A 89 11.96 0.98 2.15
N ARG A 90 12.00 1.30 0.87
CA ARG A 90 11.18 0.64 -0.14
C ARG A 90 11.49 -0.85 -0.24
N ALA A 91 12.77 -1.20 -0.28
CA ALA A 91 13.21 -2.60 -0.31
C ALA A 91 12.75 -3.33 0.95
N ARG A 92 12.88 -2.70 2.13
CA ARG A 92 12.39 -3.23 3.40
C ARG A 92 10.88 -3.48 3.35
N GLY A 93 10.13 -2.55 2.76
CA GLY A 93 8.68 -2.71 2.62
C GLY A 93 8.30 -3.92 1.79
N MET A 94 9.05 -4.20 0.73
CA MET A 94 8.83 -5.39 -0.09
C MET A 94 9.14 -6.67 0.67
N ASP A 95 10.17 -6.65 1.54
CA ASP A 95 10.49 -7.77 2.42
C ASP A 95 9.40 -8.01 3.48
N LEU A 96 8.65 -6.98 3.83
CA LEU A 96 7.52 -7.04 4.76
C LEU A 96 6.19 -7.39 4.08
N GLY A 97 6.23 -7.94 2.87
CA GLY A 97 5.04 -8.38 2.17
C GLY A 97 4.38 -7.33 1.28
N GLY A 98 4.98 -6.16 1.16
CA GLY A 98 4.52 -5.15 0.20
C GLY A 98 4.71 -5.64 -1.22
N ILE A 99 3.74 -5.33 -2.08
CA ILE A 99 3.79 -5.75 -3.49
C ILE A 99 4.07 -4.59 -4.44
N ASP A 100 3.95 -3.38 -3.95
CA ASP A 100 4.28 -2.19 -4.73
C ASP A 100 4.48 -0.99 -3.80
N TYR A 101 4.88 0.12 -4.37
CA TYR A 101 5.01 1.39 -3.66
C TYR A 101 4.60 2.53 -4.59
N ILE A 102 4.10 3.61 -4.00
CA ILE A 102 3.75 4.84 -4.69
C ILE A 102 4.50 5.98 -4.00
N THR A 103 5.27 6.75 -4.76
CA THR A 103 6.04 7.86 -4.20
C THR A 103 5.19 9.11 -4.02
N LYS A 104 5.34 9.75 -2.88
CA LYS A 104 4.74 11.06 -2.63
C LYS A 104 5.71 12.16 -3.08
N PRO A 105 5.22 13.23 -3.71
CA PRO A 105 3.85 13.43 -4.14
C PRO A 105 3.50 12.58 -5.35
N PHE A 106 2.26 12.12 -5.42
CA PHE A 106 1.78 11.32 -6.54
C PHE A 106 0.65 12.06 -7.27
N ASN A 107 0.42 11.68 -8.52
CA ASN A 107 -0.70 12.21 -9.28
C ASN A 107 -1.97 11.42 -8.91
N PRO A 108 -2.95 12.02 -8.23
CA PRO A 108 -4.14 11.28 -7.77
C PRO A 108 -4.93 10.62 -8.89
N VAL A 109 -4.89 11.17 -10.10
CA VAL A 109 -5.59 10.60 -11.26
C VAL A 109 -5.03 9.25 -11.68
N GLU A 110 -3.74 9.01 -11.40
CA GLU A 110 -3.06 7.76 -11.75
C GLU A 110 -3.26 6.66 -10.70
N LEU A 111 -3.78 7.00 -9.54
CA LEU A 111 -3.89 6.08 -8.41
C LEU A 111 -4.81 4.89 -8.71
N ALA A 112 -6.00 5.13 -9.20
CA ALA A 112 -6.97 4.07 -9.47
C ALA A 112 -6.49 3.09 -10.55
N PRO A 113 -5.90 3.54 -11.67
CA PRO A 113 -5.33 2.61 -12.65
C PRO A 113 -4.24 1.71 -12.06
N VAL A 114 -3.36 2.26 -11.23
CA VAL A 114 -2.29 1.48 -10.56
C VAL A 114 -2.89 0.43 -9.65
N VAL A 115 -3.84 0.80 -8.81
CA VAL A 115 -4.51 -0.13 -7.88
C VAL A 115 -5.26 -1.22 -8.66
N ARG A 116 -5.98 -0.84 -9.70
CA ARG A 116 -6.74 -1.78 -10.51
C ARG A 116 -5.83 -2.80 -11.20
N ASP A 117 -4.72 -2.34 -11.77
CA ASP A 117 -3.75 -3.22 -12.42
C ASP A 117 -3.15 -4.21 -11.43
N LEU A 118 -2.79 -3.75 -10.23
CA LEU A 118 -2.27 -4.62 -9.18
C LEU A 118 -3.28 -5.69 -8.76
N LEU A 119 -4.53 -5.30 -8.56
CA LEU A 119 -5.59 -6.25 -8.18
C LEU A 119 -5.84 -7.28 -9.27
N ASP A 120 -5.85 -6.87 -10.54
CA ASP A 120 -6.03 -7.78 -11.67
C ASP A 120 -4.89 -8.80 -11.75
N ARG A 121 -3.65 -8.35 -11.57
CA ARG A 121 -2.48 -9.24 -11.59
C ARG A 121 -2.47 -10.22 -10.42
N ILE A 122 -2.89 -9.78 -9.25
CA ILE A 122 -3.01 -10.65 -8.06
C ILE A 122 -4.08 -11.72 -8.31
N GLU A 123 -5.22 -11.34 -8.86
CA GLU A 123 -6.31 -12.26 -9.19
C GLU A 123 -5.86 -13.32 -10.21
N GLN A 124 -4.94 -12.96 -11.10
CA GLN A 124 -4.35 -13.88 -12.09
C GLN A 124 -3.24 -14.76 -11.51
N GLY A 125 -2.92 -14.62 -10.23
CA GLY A 125 -1.89 -15.42 -9.56
C GLY A 125 -0.47 -14.88 -9.71
N ASP A 126 -0.30 -13.62 -10.13
CA ASP A 126 1.00 -13.02 -10.41
C ASP A 126 1.65 -12.33 -9.20
N ARG A 127 1.12 -12.50 -8.00
CA ARG A 127 1.59 -11.78 -6.82
C ARG A 127 3.09 -11.90 -6.57
N ASP A 128 3.62 -13.11 -6.58
CA ASP A 128 5.04 -13.35 -6.30
C ASP A 128 5.92 -12.81 -7.41
N GLU A 129 5.51 -12.94 -8.64
CA GLU A 129 6.21 -12.39 -9.80
C GLU A 129 6.26 -10.86 -9.75
N LEU A 130 5.12 -10.23 -9.46
CA LEU A 130 5.03 -8.78 -9.32
C LEU A 130 5.98 -8.26 -8.24
N ARG A 131 6.01 -8.93 -7.10
CA ARG A 131 6.91 -8.57 -6.02
C ARG A 131 8.37 -8.69 -6.41
N ARG A 132 8.74 -9.74 -7.13
CA ARG A 132 10.12 -9.92 -7.63
C ARG A 132 10.51 -8.84 -8.62
N GLU A 133 9.62 -8.47 -9.53
CA GLU A 133 9.85 -7.40 -10.49
C GLU A 133 10.15 -6.08 -9.78
N LYS A 134 9.34 -5.73 -8.77
CA LYS A 134 9.52 -4.48 -8.03
C LYS A 134 10.82 -4.47 -7.23
N LEU A 135 11.19 -5.58 -6.63
CA LEU A 135 12.48 -5.70 -5.93
C LEU A 135 13.66 -5.54 -6.87
N ALA A 136 13.58 -6.14 -8.06
CA ALA A 136 14.63 -6.01 -9.07
C ALA A 136 14.78 -4.56 -9.53
N ASP A 137 13.67 -3.85 -9.76
CA ASP A 137 13.70 -2.43 -10.13
C ASP A 137 14.35 -1.58 -9.06
N LEU A 138 14.01 -1.82 -7.78
CA LEU A 138 14.60 -1.10 -6.66
C LEU A 138 16.09 -1.36 -6.53
N ARG A 139 16.51 -2.61 -6.71
CA ARG A 139 17.94 -2.97 -6.65
C ARG A 139 18.73 -2.29 -7.77
N ALA A 140 18.18 -2.25 -8.98
CA ALA A 140 18.81 -1.57 -10.10
C ALA A 140 19.04 -0.09 -9.80
N VAL A 141 18.04 0.59 -9.27
CA VAL A 141 18.14 2.00 -8.88
C VAL A 141 19.16 2.20 -7.77
N MET A 142 19.14 1.33 -6.74
CA MET A 142 20.09 1.39 -5.62
C MET A 142 21.54 1.17 -6.06
N ASN A 143 21.77 0.39 -7.12
CA ASN A 143 23.09 0.10 -7.67
C ASN A 143 23.54 1.15 -8.71
N GLY A 144 22.74 2.17 -8.97
CA GLY A 144 23.09 3.23 -9.92
C GLY A 144 22.90 2.85 -11.38
N GLU A 145 22.08 1.86 -11.64
CA GLU A 145 21.79 1.39 -13.00
C GLU A 145 20.65 2.14 -13.67
#